data_7095834404b0b2dc5e46ddda641107bc
#
_entry.id   7095834404b0b2dc5e46ddda641107bc
#
_cell.length_a   1.000
_cell.length_b   1.000
_cell.length_c   1.000
_cell.angle_alpha   90.00
_cell.angle_beta   90.00
_cell.angle_gamma   90.00
#
_symmetry.space_group_name_H-M   'P 1'
#
loop_
_entity.id
_entity.type
_entity.pdbx_description
1 polymer ?
#
loop_
_entity_poly.entity_id
_entity_poly.type
_entity_poly.pdbx_seq_one_letter_code
_entity_poly.pdbx_strand_id
1 'polypeptide(L)'
;VQENASFNAEIEQLIFNKVNEERAKAGVPALSYNSTMETYARVKSKDMGVRNYFDHVDPDGEMITAQMARDGVSYNAWGENIAYIGGVSDAAALAEQFMTNWMNSDGHRANILSTNFTSIGVGVYKSGNRYYATQEFYK
;
A
#
# COMPACT_ATOMS: atom_id res chain seq x y z
N VAL A 1 7.56 6.04 -18.84
CA VAL A 1 7.12 6.66 -17.57
C VAL A 1 5.62 6.80 -17.53
N GLN A 2 5.00 7.37 -18.58
CA GLN A 2 3.57 7.56 -18.62
C GLN A 2 2.81 6.24 -18.72
N GLU A 3 3.31 5.30 -19.50
CA GLU A 3 2.65 3.99 -19.60
C GLU A 3 2.70 3.25 -18.28
N ASN A 4 3.70 3.54 -17.42
CA ASN A 4 3.82 2.90 -16.12
C ASN A 4 2.75 3.37 -15.14
N ALA A 5 2.27 4.61 -15.26
CA ALA A 5 1.23 5.13 -14.37
C ALA A 5 -0.07 4.32 -14.50
N SER A 6 -0.47 3.99 -15.74
CA SER A 6 -1.67 3.21 -15.99
C SER A 6 -1.50 1.77 -15.52
N PHE A 7 -0.33 1.17 -15.75
CA PHE A 7 -0.02 -0.17 -15.29
C PHE A 7 0.00 -0.24 -13.78
N ASN A 8 0.61 0.75 -13.13
CA ASN A 8 0.66 0.81 -11.67
C ASN A 8 -0.74 0.97 -11.08
N ALA A 9 -1.60 1.77 -11.71
CA ALA A 9 -2.97 1.95 -11.26
C ALA A 9 -3.76 0.64 -11.34
N GLU A 10 -3.49 -0.18 -12.33
CA GLU A 10 -4.12 -1.49 -12.43
C GLU A 10 -3.71 -2.39 -11.27
N ILE A 11 -2.42 -2.41 -10.91
CA ILE A 11 -1.94 -3.18 -9.76
C ILE A 11 -2.63 -2.69 -8.49
N GLU A 12 -2.71 -1.37 -8.31
CA GLU A 12 -3.33 -0.76 -7.14
C GLU A 12 -4.79 -1.19 -7.01
N GLN A 13 -5.53 -1.16 -8.11
CA GLN A 13 -6.94 -1.56 -8.11
C GLN A 13 -7.10 -3.04 -7.78
N LEU A 14 -6.25 -3.89 -8.35
CA LEU A 14 -6.29 -5.32 -8.08
C LEU A 14 -5.98 -5.62 -6.63
N ILE A 15 -5.00 -4.92 -6.05
CA ILE A 15 -4.66 -5.07 -4.62
C ILE A 15 -5.85 -4.66 -3.75
N PHE A 16 -6.47 -3.53 -4.04
CA PHE A 16 -7.65 -3.08 -3.30
C PHE A 16 -8.76 -4.11 -3.34
N ASN A 17 -9.05 -4.65 -4.53
CA ASN A 17 -10.10 -5.68 -4.68
C ASN A 17 -9.77 -6.92 -3.85
N LYS A 18 -8.51 -7.35 -3.87
CA LYS A 18 -8.07 -8.55 -3.14
C LYS A 18 -8.12 -8.35 -1.63
N VAL A 19 -7.82 -7.15 -1.14
CA VAL A 19 -7.96 -6.82 0.29
C VAL A 19 -9.40 -7.07 0.72
N ASN A 20 -10.37 -6.56 -0.04
CA ASN A 20 -11.77 -6.72 0.32
C ASN A 20 -12.26 -8.15 0.15
N GLU A 21 -11.68 -8.92 -0.77
CA GLU A 21 -11.95 -10.36 -0.86
C GLU A 21 -11.51 -11.08 0.41
N GLU A 22 -10.30 -10.77 0.91
CA GLU A 22 -9.79 -11.39 2.14
C GLU A 22 -10.62 -10.98 3.35
N ARG A 23 -11.04 -9.72 3.40
CA ARG A 23 -11.88 -9.24 4.50
C ARG A 23 -13.26 -9.93 4.49
N ALA A 24 -13.83 -10.12 3.31
CA ALA A 24 -15.10 -10.84 3.19
C ALA A 24 -14.96 -12.29 3.68
N LYS A 25 -13.87 -12.96 3.31
CA LYS A 25 -13.60 -14.32 3.78
C LYS A 25 -13.49 -14.40 5.30
N ALA A 26 -12.96 -13.35 5.91
CA ALA A 26 -12.78 -13.28 7.36
C ALA A 26 -14.03 -12.78 8.09
N GLY A 27 -15.06 -12.38 7.36
CA GLY A 27 -16.29 -11.89 7.95
C GLY A 27 -16.21 -10.47 8.51
N VAL A 28 -15.26 -9.66 8.03
CA VAL A 28 -15.12 -8.27 8.45
C VAL A 28 -15.57 -7.33 7.35
N PRO A 29 -16.03 -6.10 7.68
CA PRO A 29 -16.57 -5.17 6.67
C PRO A 29 -15.54 -4.77 5.64
N ALA A 30 -15.97 -4.51 4.40
CA ALA A 30 -15.13 -4.01 3.35
C ALA A 30 -14.61 -2.62 3.69
N LEU A 31 -13.38 -2.32 3.21
CA LEU A 31 -12.81 -0.99 3.31
C LEU A 31 -13.24 -0.15 2.11
N SER A 32 -13.54 1.13 2.35
CA SER A 32 -13.77 2.08 1.28
C SER A 32 -12.44 2.50 0.66
N TYR A 33 -12.45 2.85 -0.62
CA TYR A 33 -11.24 3.38 -1.23
C TYR A 33 -11.04 4.83 -0.80
N ASN A 34 -9.80 5.19 -0.46
CA ASN A 34 -9.47 6.52 0.04
C ASN A 34 -8.40 7.14 -0.85
N SER A 35 -8.79 8.11 -1.67
CA SER A 35 -7.88 8.72 -2.64
C SER A 35 -6.80 9.58 -1.96
N THR A 36 -7.07 10.12 -0.79
CA THR A 36 -6.05 10.85 -0.01
C THR A 36 -4.97 9.88 0.47
N MET A 37 -5.37 8.73 0.99
CA MET A 37 -4.43 7.71 1.42
C MET A 37 -3.71 7.09 0.23
N GLU A 38 -4.34 7.01 -0.94
CA GLU A 38 -3.67 6.60 -2.17
C GLU A 38 -2.49 7.52 -2.48
N THR A 39 -2.70 8.83 -2.35
CA THR A 39 -1.64 9.81 -2.58
C THR A 39 -0.45 9.54 -1.67
N TYR A 40 -0.70 9.33 -0.37
CA TYR A 40 0.39 9.03 0.57
C TYR A 40 1.04 7.68 0.28
N ALA A 41 0.26 6.68 -0.11
CA ALA A 41 0.81 5.37 -0.47
C ALA A 41 1.74 5.48 -1.68
N ARG A 42 1.36 6.26 -2.68
CA ARG A 42 2.19 6.50 -3.87
C ARG A 42 3.46 7.26 -3.51
N VAL A 43 3.34 8.28 -2.63
CA VAL A 43 4.50 9.02 -2.15
C VAL A 43 5.48 8.08 -1.46
N LYS A 44 4.99 7.20 -0.60
CA LYS A 44 5.85 6.25 0.13
C LYS A 44 6.53 5.27 -0.80
N SER A 45 5.80 4.67 -1.73
CA SER A 45 6.38 3.73 -2.69
C SER A 45 7.44 4.39 -3.55
N LYS A 46 7.15 5.61 -4.04
CA LYS A 46 8.12 6.37 -4.83
C LYS A 46 9.36 6.71 -4.02
N ASP A 47 9.18 7.12 -2.77
CA ASP A 47 10.29 7.49 -1.90
C ASP A 47 11.22 6.30 -1.67
N MET A 48 10.66 5.13 -1.41
CA MET A 48 11.47 3.93 -1.23
C MET A 48 12.26 3.59 -2.50
N GLY A 49 11.63 3.71 -3.66
CA GLY A 49 12.28 3.41 -4.93
C GLY A 49 13.36 4.42 -5.28
N VAL A 50 13.08 5.71 -5.12
CA VAL A 50 13.99 6.80 -5.51
C VAL A 50 15.17 6.90 -4.54
N ARG A 51 14.91 6.83 -3.23
CA ARG A 51 15.97 6.94 -2.22
C ARG A 51 16.59 5.61 -1.83
N ASN A 52 16.11 4.52 -2.44
CA ASN A 52 16.69 3.19 -2.31
C ASN A 52 16.76 2.70 -0.87
N TYR A 53 15.59 2.64 -0.22
CA TYR A 53 15.46 2.06 1.11
C TYR A 53 14.16 1.28 1.19
N PHE A 54 14.05 0.43 2.22
CA PHE A 54 12.83 -0.34 2.46
C PHE A 54 12.57 -0.37 3.96
N ASP A 55 11.75 0.56 4.45
CA ASP A 55 11.42 0.70 5.86
C ASP A 55 10.21 1.62 5.97
N HIS A 56 9.44 1.47 7.04
CA HIS A 56 8.37 2.43 7.36
C HIS A 56 8.95 3.81 7.68
N VAL A 57 10.11 3.85 8.30
CA VAL A 57 10.83 5.07 8.62
C VAL A 57 11.76 5.40 7.46
N ASP A 58 11.68 6.63 6.96
CA ASP A 58 12.50 7.05 5.83
C ASP A 58 13.92 7.45 6.27
N PRO A 59 14.84 7.74 5.31
CA PRO A 59 16.21 8.14 5.67
C PRO A 59 16.33 9.39 6.54
N ASP A 60 15.27 10.20 6.59
CA ASP A 60 15.24 11.40 7.43
C ASP A 60 14.67 11.12 8.83
N GLY A 61 14.32 9.85 9.12
CA GLY A 61 13.79 9.44 10.41
C GLY A 61 12.29 9.65 10.57
N GLU A 62 11.55 9.80 9.45
CA GLU A 62 10.11 10.09 9.49
C GLU A 62 9.29 8.97 8.86
N MET A 63 8.08 8.76 9.39
CA MET A 63 7.06 7.94 8.75
C MET A 63 6.13 8.84 7.93
N ILE A 64 5.31 8.24 7.09
CA ILE A 64 4.39 9.00 6.23
C ILE A 64 3.44 9.88 7.05
N THR A 65 3.18 9.50 8.30
CA THR A 65 2.33 10.28 9.20
C THR A 65 2.89 11.67 9.49
N ALA A 66 4.20 11.85 9.38
CA ALA A 66 4.80 13.19 9.53
C ALA A 66 4.35 14.10 8.40
N GLN A 67 4.30 13.58 7.17
CA GLN A 67 3.79 14.34 6.03
C GLN A 67 2.30 14.62 6.18
N MET A 68 1.54 13.64 6.65
CA MET A 68 0.12 13.83 6.91
C MET A 68 -0.11 14.98 7.91
N ALA A 69 0.68 15.02 8.98
CA ALA A 69 0.58 16.08 9.98
C ALA A 69 0.89 17.45 9.38
N ARG A 70 1.92 17.54 8.54
CA ARG A 70 2.26 18.81 7.88
C ARG A 70 1.15 19.26 6.92
N ASP A 71 0.43 18.31 6.34
CA ASP A 71 -0.67 18.60 5.40
C ASP A 71 -1.99 18.85 6.14
N GLY A 72 -2.02 18.73 7.45
CA GLY A 72 -3.23 18.94 8.23
C GLY A 72 -4.18 17.73 8.21
N VAL A 73 -3.69 16.55 7.85
CA VAL A 73 -4.50 15.33 7.82
C VAL A 73 -4.35 14.62 9.15
N SER A 74 -5.44 14.52 9.90
CA SER A 74 -5.47 13.78 11.16
C SER A 74 -6.14 12.42 10.95
N TYR A 75 -5.97 11.52 11.92
CA TYR A 75 -6.55 10.18 11.84
C TYR A 75 -6.89 9.70 13.25
N ASN A 76 -7.88 8.81 13.32
CA ASN A 76 -8.21 8.10 14.56
C ASN A 76 -7.50 6.75 14.61
N ALA A 77 -7.22 6.17 13.45
CA ALA A 77 -6.44 4.94 13.32
C ALA A 77 -5.68 4.99 12.00
N TRP A 78 -4.45 4.48 12.03
CA TRP A 78 -3.59 4.46 10.85
C TRP A 78 -2.70 3.22 10.90
N GLY A 79 -2.45 2.64 9.73
CA GLY A 79 -1.51 1.53 9.61
C GLY A 79 -0.94 1.49 8.20
N GLU A 80 0.18 0.79 8.05
CA GLU A 80 0.88 0.73 6.78
C GLU A 80 1.43 -0.66 6.53
N ASN A 81 1.23 -1.16 5.31
CA ASN A 81 1.93 -2.34 4.81
C ASN A 81 2.80 -1.91 3.63
N ILE A 82 4.02 -2.39 3.59
CA ILE A 82 4.95 -2.14 2.49
C ILE A 82 5.52 -3.45 1.98
N ALA A 83 5.87 -3.49 0.68
CA ALA A 83 6.53 -4.64 0.08
C ALA A 83 7.19 -4.23 -1.22
N TYR A 84 8.15 -5.04 -1.70
CA TYR A 84 8.66 -4.90 -3.06
C TYR A 84 8.84 -6.26 -3.69
N ILE A 85 8.74 -6.30 -5.01
CA ILE A 85 8.91 -7.50 -5.82
C ILE A 85 9.73 -7.14 -7.05
N GLY A 86 10.75 -7.93 -7.34
CA GLY A 86 11.56 -7.74 -8.53
C GLY A 86 11.36 -8.88 -9.53
N GLY A 87 11.61 -8.59 -10.80
CA GLY A 87 11.63 -9.62 -11.83
C GLY A 87 10.26 -10.10 -12.31
N VAL A 88 9.18 -9.41 -11.96
CA VAL A 88 7.82 -9.74 -12.40
C VAL A 88 7.27 -8.55 -13.16
N SER A 89 6.60 -8.78 -14.28
CA SER A 89 6.10 -7.71 -15.13
C SER A 89 4.62 -7.83 -15.49
N ASP A 90 3.89 -8.75 -14.88
CA ASP A 90 2.46 -8.92 -15.09
C ASP A 90 1.68 -8.34 -13.92
N ALA A 91 0.70 -7.48 -14.21
CA ALA A 91 -0.03 -6.77 -13.16
C ALA A 91 -0.79 -7.72 -12.24
N ALA A 92 -1.47 -8.71 -12.80
CA ALA A 92 -2.22 -9.69 -11.99
C ALA A 92 -1.29 -10.51 -11.12
N ALA A 93 -0.13 -10.93 -11.66
CA ALA A 93 0.85 -11.70 -10.91
C ALA A 93 1.47 -10.86 -9.78
N LEU A 94 1.75 -9.58 -10.04
CA LEU A 94 2.28 -8.67 -9.02
C LEU A 94 1.29 -8.49 -7.88
N ALA A 95 0.03 -8.21 -8.20
CA ALA A 95 -0.99 -8.02 -7.18
C ALA A 95 -1.16 -9.29 -6.34
N GLU A 96 -1.17 -10.46 -6.99
CA GLU A 96 -1.30 -11.74 -6.29
C GLU A 96 -0.12 -11.97 -5.36
N GLN A 97 1.11 -11.71 -5.82
CA GLN A 97 2.31 -11.92 -5.00
C GLN A 97 2.37 -10.95 -3.82
N PHE A 98 2.03 -9.68 -4.04
CA PHE A 98 1.98 -8.71 -2.94
C PHE A 98 1.00 -9.18 -1.87
N MET A 99 -0.20 -9.56 -2.27
CA MET A 99 -1.22 -9.99 -1.31
C MET A 99 -0.83 -11.28 -0.61
N THR A 100 -0.28 -12.25 -1.33
CA THR A 100 0.18 -13.51 -0.74
C THR A 100 1.25 -13.24 0.31
N ASN A 101 2.22 -12.37 0.00
CA ASN A 101 3.29 -12.03 0.93
C ASN A 101 2.73 -11.36 2.19
N TRP A 102 1.82 -10.40 2.02
CA TRP A 102 1.23 -9.70 3.15
C TRP A 102 0.35 -10.63 4.00
N MET A 103 -0.45 -11.47 3.37
CA MET A 103 -1.33 -12.38 4.13
C MET A 103 -0.57 -13.48 4.86
N ASN A 104 0.64 -13.82 4.41
CA ASN A 104 1.47 -14.82 5.07
C ASN A 104 2.34 -14.23 6.19
N SER A 105 2.22 -12.95 6.47
CA SER A 105 2.96 -12.26 7.53
C SER A 105 1.96 -11.76 8.57
N ASP A 106 2.11 -12.20 9.82
CA ASP A 106 1.12 -11.93 10.87
C ASP A 106 0.82 -10.44 11.04
N GLY A 107 1.85 -9.60 11.05
CA GLY A 107 1.68 -8.16 11.23
C GLY A 107 0.97 -7.49 10.05
N HIS A 108 1.33 -7.87 8.84
CA HIS A 108 0.70 -7.32 7.64
C HIS A 108 -0.74 -7.80 7.50
N ARG A 109 -0.96 -9.08 7.79
CA ARG A 109 -2.28 -9.67 7.76
C ARG A 109 -3.20 -9.01 8.77
N ALA A 110 -2.68 -8.73 9.96
CA ALA A 110 -3.46 -8.07 11.01
C ALA A 110 -3.97 -6.71 10.53
N ASN A 111 -3.16 -5.93 9.81
CA ASN A 111 -3.62 -4.66 9.23
C ASN A 111 -4.73 -4.87 8.23
N ILE A 112 -4.56 -5.85 7.33
CA ILE A 112 -5.55 -6.11 6.28
C ILE A 112 -6.91 -6.49 6.88
N LEU A 113 -6.91 -7.26 7.96
CA LEU A 113 -8.13 -7.79 8.57
C LEU A 113 -8.65 -6.95 9.74
N SER A 114 -7.97 -5.86 10.10
CA SER A 114 -8.34 -5.06 11.26
C SER A 114 -9.66 -4.33 11.07
N THR A 115 -10.51 -4.37 12.08
CA THR A 115 -11.77 -3.62 12.10
C THR A 115 -11.57 -2.19 12.59
N ASN A 116 -10.34 -1.80 12.96
CA ASN A 116 -10.02 -0.43 13.37
C ASN A 116 -9.97 0.53 12.19
N PHE A 117 -9.82 0.01 10.96
CA PHE A 117 -9.73 0.84 9.77
C PHE A 117 -11.04 0.79 8.98
N THR A 118 -11.38 1.90 8.32
CA THR A 118 -12.59 2.01 7.50
C THR A 118 -12.27 2.24 6.03
N SER A 119 -11.03 2.67 5.72
CA SER A 119 -10.65 2.94 4.34
C SER A 119 -9.19 2.58 4.10
N ILE A 120 -8.82 2.53 2.82
CA ILE A 120 -7.48 2.14 2.39
C ILE A 120 -7.11 2.91 1.13
N GLY A 121 -5.83 3.30 1.03
CA GLY A 121 -5.24 3.75 -0.23
C GLY A 121 -4.09 2.84 -0.57
N VAL A 122 -3.89 2.58 -1.86
CA VAL A 122 -2.81 1.70 -2.35
C VAL A 122 -1.98 2.48 -3.35
N GLY A 123 -0.66 2.41 -3.24
CA GLY A 123 0.25 3.09 -4.15
C GLY A 123 1.36 2.16 -4.62
N VAL A 124 1.65 2.19 -5.92
CA VAL A 124 2.68 1.35 -6.54
C VAL A 124 3.64 2.23 -7.32
N TYR A 125 4.92 1.95 -7.21
CA TYR A 125 5.97 2.66 -7.94
C TYR A 125 7.01 1.66 -8.45
N LYS A 126 7.37 1.79 -9.73
CA LYS A 126 8.42 0.96 -10.33
C LYS A 126 9.75 1.69 -10.31
N SER A 127 10.78 1.02 -9.81
CA SER A 127 12.16 1.53 -9.82
C SER A 127 13.07 0.41 -10.33
N GLY A 128 13.65 0.61 -11.51
CA GLY A 128 14.42 -0.45 -12.17
C GLY A 128 13.50 -1.62 -12.52
N ASN A 129 13.86 -2.83 -12.07
CA ASN A 129 13.00 -3.99 -12.26
C ASN A 129 12.24 -4.38 -11.00
N ARG A 130 12.15 -3.46 -10.01
CA ARG A 130 11.39 -3.66 -8.78
C ARG A 130 10.11 -2.85 -8.80
N TYR A 131 9.06 -3.45 -8.24
CA TYR A 131 7.82 -2.74 -7.94
C TYR A 131 7.71 -2.61 -6.42
N TYR A 132 7.52 -1.38 -5.95
CA TYR A 132 7.25 -1.09 -4.55
C TYR A 132 5.76 -0.85 -4.38
N ALA A 133 5.16 -1.46 -3.38
CA ALA A 133 3.73 -1.29 -3.10
C ALA A 133 3.53 -0.92 -1.64
N THR A 134 2.62 0.01 -1.42
CA THR A 134 2.26 0.49 -0.08
C THR A 134 0.75 0.46 0.08
N GLN A 135 0.29 0.01 1.23
CA GLN A 135 -1.09 0.11 1.65
C GLN A 135 -1.14 1.06 2.85
N GLU A 136 -1.95 2.13 2.75
CA GLU A 136 -2.18 3.05 3.85
C GLU A 136 -3.60 2.83 4.36
N PHE A 137 -3.72 2.30 5.56
CA PHE A 137 -4.99 2.05 6.22
C PHE A 137 -5.36 3.23 7.09
N TYR A 138 -6.66 3.56 7.14
CA TYR A 138 -7.09 4.83 7.72
C TYR A 138 -8.47 4.73 8.37
N LYS A 139 -8.64 5.53 9.43
CA LYS A 139 -9.93 5.87 10.00
C LYS A 139 -9.91 7.27 10.56
#